data_9835be7019400e80be1c2450b494ae11
#
_entry.id   9835be7019400e80be1c2450b494ae11
#
_cell.length_a   1.000
_cell.length_b   1.000
_cell.length_c   1.000
_cell.angle_alpha   90.00
_cell.angle_beta   90.00
_cell.angle_gamma   90.00
#
_symmetry.space_group_name_H-M   'P 1'
#
loop_
_entity.id
_entity.type
_entity.pdbx_description
1 polymer ?
#
loop_
_entity_poly.entity_id
_entity_poly.type
_entity_poly.pdbx_seq_one_letter_code
_entity_poly.pdbx_strand_id
1 'polypeptide(L)'
;MTVHVVQKGESLWQIANQYQVPVSTIVEVNGLPSTNVIIPGLALYIPDGAIVQIRPYMVKAGDTLRQLAKRFNTTIEAILQANPRINPSQLYIGQRLLISTPLKPQIETLGFIIPYSPQSTLPILRTLSNSLTYIAVVSYSFTTQGYAYALLDDTEVVRESKKLGITPLLMIRNFTSEGFDAELAGNVFANPVYRRNLVDSLLRFVNEKEYGGVSLDIEFIPPARRREFNTFLNELKAALGSRILHVNVHAKTEDLPTNRIVGAYDYQSIGAIADVVAVMTIDYGYPGGPPNPVAPLWWMYQIVRYATSLIDSRKVQIAFPLYGYDWRVIDNTTTALSVNGAQNQAISANTVIEFNQVAASPWYRYWKDTEEHIVWFEDIRSYQEKYNLVDQYQLLGVTYWQLNLAAPQNWVYLNNHFIVT
;
A
#
# COMPACT_ATOMS: atom_id res chain seq x y z
N MET A 1 -4.32 -19.00 -9.35
CA MET A 1 -3.03 -18.31 -9.48
C MET A 1 -1.91 -19.21 -9.01
N THR A 2 -0.86 -19.28 -9.81
CA THR A 2 0.33 -20.08 -9.46
C THR A 2 1.52 -19.16 -9.26
N VAL A 3 2.19 -19.31 -8.12
CA VAL A 3 3.53 -18.74 -7.88
C VAL A 3 4.53 -19.87 -8.03
N HIS A 4 5.47 -19.71 -8.95
CA HIS A 4 6.59 -20.62 -9.11
C HIS A 4 7.83 -20.03 -8.47
N VAL A 5 8.44 -20.73 -7.53
CA VAL A 5 9.72 -20.32 -6.95
C VAL A 5 10.84 -21.10 -7.64
N VAL A 6 11.67 -20.37 -8.36
CA VAL A 6 12.75 -20.94 -9.17
C VAL A 6 13.68 -21.80 -8.32
N GLN A 7 13.91 -23.03 -8.76
CA GLN A 7 14.85 -23.98 -8.14
C GLN A 7 16.21 -23.94 -8.87
N LYS A 8 17.24 -24.44 -8.20
CA LYS A 8 18.57 -24.54 -8.80
C LYS A 8 18.55 -25.41 -10.07
N GLY A 9 19.01 -24.85 -11.18
CA GLY A 9 19.11 -25.56 -12.46
C GLY A 9 17.89 -25.45 -13.37
N GLU A 10 16.83 -24.77 -12.94
CA GLU A 10 15.68 -24.50 -13.80
C GLU A 10 15.97 -23.37 -14.82
N SER A 11 15.25 -23.41 -15.93
CA SER A 11 15.26 -22.38 -16.94
C SER A 11 13.83 -21.86 -17.19
N LEU A 12 13.71 -20.63 -17.67
CA LEU A 12 12.40 -20.06 -18.04
C LEU A 12 11.68 -20.89 -19.09
N TRP A 13 12.42 -21.53 -20.00
CA TRP A 13 11.85 -22.41 -21.00
C TRP A 13 11.18 -23.65 -20.39
N GLN A 14 11.84 -24.30 -19.43
CA GLN A 14 11.27 -25.44 -18.71
C GLN A 14 10.02 -25.06 -17.92
N ILE A 15 10.09 -23.92 -17.20
CA ILE A 15 8.96 -23.38 -16.44
C ILE A 15 7.78 -23.02 -17.38
N ALA A 16 8.05 -22.33 -18.48
CA ALA A 16 7.05 -21.99 -19.47
C ALA A 16 6.34 -23.21 -20.05
N ASN A 17 7.09 -24.28 -20.37
CA ASN A 17 6.52 -25.53 -20.84
C ASN A 17 5.71 -26.26 -19.77
N GLN A 18 6.18 -26.28 -18.52
CA GLN A 18 5.47 -26.89 -17.39
C GLN A 18 4.07 -26.27 -17.20
N TYR A 19 3.97 -24.98 -17.32
CA TYR A 19 2.71 -24.24 -17.13
C TYR A 19 1.97 -23.91 -18.42
N GLN A 20 2.49 -24.31 -19.57
CA GLN A 20 1.92 -24.03 -20.89
C GLN A 20 1.68 -22.52 -21.16
N VAL A 21 2.61 -21.68 -20.72
CA VAL A 21 2.60 -20.23 -20.84
C VAL A 21 3.80 -19.77 -21.67
N PRO A 22 3.66 -18.81 -22.60
CA PRO A 22 4.81 -18.29 -23.35
C PRO A 22 5.88 -17.69 -22.44
N VAL A 23 7.16 -17.92 -22.75
CA VAL A 23 8.29 -17.34 -22.02
C VAL A 23 8.19 -15.80 -21.96
N SER A 24 7.81 -15.16 -23.08
CA SER A 24 7.62 -13.71 -23.16
C SER A 24 6.61 -13.19 -22.15
N THR A 25 5.52 -13.91 -21.93
CA THR A 25 4.49 -13.55 -20.96
C THR A 25 5.05 -13.62 -19.54
N ILE A 26 5.83 -14.68 -19.21
CA ILE A 26 6.46 -14.78 -17.88
C ILE A 26 7.45 -13.62 -17.66
N VAL A 27 8.25 -13.27 -18.68
CA VAL A 27 9.20 -12.16 -18.61
C VAL A 27 8.47 -10.82 -18.36
N GLU A 28 7.43 -10.55 -19.13
CA GLU A 28 6.68 -9.29 -19.06
C GLU A 28 5.99 -9.10 -17.71
N VAL A 29 5.19 -10.07 -17.27
CA VAL A 29 4.41 -9.94 -16.01
C VAL A 29 5.27 -9.90 -14.76
N ASN A 30 6.50 -10.43 -14.84
CA ASN A 30 7.45 -10.42 -13.73
C ASN A 30 8.54 -9.33 -13.86
N GLY A 31 8.52 -8.53 -14.92
CA GLY A 31 9.51 -7.48 -15.13
C GLY A 31 10.95 -7.99 -15.21
N LEU A 32 11.17 -9.18 -15.79
CA LEU A 32 12.50 -9.76 -15.88
C LEU A 32 13.35 -9.02 -16.93
N PRO A 33 14.66 -8.88 -16.71
CA PRO A 33 15.53 -8.14 -17.62
C PRO A 33 15.83 -8.92 -18.91
N SER A 34 15.68 -10.24 -18.89
CA SER A 34 15.93 -11.12 -20.04
C SER A 34 15.24 -12.48 -19.91
N THR A 35 15.25 -13.24 -20.99
CA THR A 35 14.76 -14.64 -21.03
C THR A 35 15.80 -15.65 -20.55
N ASN A 36 17.05 -15.25 -20.35
CA ASN A 36 18.19 -16.15 -20.26
C ASN A 36 18.71 -16.37 -18.84
N VAL A 37 18.39 -15.48 -17.91
CA VAL A 37 18.96 -15.52 -16.57
C VAL A 37 17.86 -15.46 -15.53
N ILE A 38 17.76 -16.52 -14.74
CA ILE A 38 16.95 -16.60 -13.51
C ILE A 38 17.81 -17.19 -12.39
N ILE A 39 17.44 -16.94 -11.16
CA ILE A 39 18.20 -17.35 -9.98
C ILE A 39 17.32 -18.15 -9.02
N PRO A 40 17.89 -19.04 -8.22
CA PRO A 40 17.13 -19.76 -7.20
C PRO A 40 16.45 -18.80 -6.21
N GLY A 41 15.22 -19.12 -5.82
CA GLY A 41 14.42 -18.33 -4.90
C GLY A 41 13.66 -17.16 -5.55
N LEU A 42 13.91 -16.85 -6.83
CA LEU A 42 13.11 -15.89 -7.59
C LEU A 42 11.67 -16.38 -7.68
N ALA A 43 10.73 -15.59 -7.21
CA ALA A 43 9.30 -15.90 -7.28
C ALA A 43 8.69 -15.33 -8.55
N LEU A 44 8.12 -16.21 -9.37
CA LEU A 44 7.47 -15.86 -10.62
C LEU A 44 5.95 -15.97 -10.48
N TYR A 45 5.26 -14.92 -10.84
CA TYR A 45 3.83 -14.98 -11.12
C TYR A 45 3.62 -15.72 -12.44
N ILE A 46 2.87 -16.81 -12.41
CA ILE A 46 2.50 -17.57 -13.61
C ILE A 46 1.03 -17.29 -13.90
N PRO A 47 0.69 -16.63 -15.02
CA PRO A 47 -0.69 -16.43 -15.42
C PRO A 47 -1.34 -17.78 -15.73
N ASP A 48 -2.30 -18.18 -14.90
CA ASP A 48 -3.14 -19.35 -15.14
C ASP A 48 -4.57 -18.87 -15.35
N GLY A 49 -5.34 -19.60 -16.12
CA GLY A 49 -6.74 -19.28 -16.39
C GLY A 49 -7.70 -19.60 -15.25
N ALA A 50 -7.23 -19.74 -14.01
CA ALA A 50 -8.03 -20.14 -12.87
C ALA A 50 -9.09 -19.08 -12.53
N ILE A 51 -10.36 -19.44 -12.65
CA ILE A 51 -11.52 -18.58 -12.34
C ILE A 51 -11.84 -18.59 -10.84
N VAL A 52 -11.50 -19.68 -10.15
CA VAL A 52 -11.84 -19.89 -8.74
C VAL A 52 -10.69 -19.44 -7.84
N GLN A 53 -11.01 -18.59 -6.87
CA GLN A 53 -10.06 -18.08 -5.89
C GLN A 53 -10.33 -18.69 -4.52
N ILE A 54 -9.32 -18.78 -3.68
CA ILE A 54 -9.46 -19.11 -2.27
C ILE A 54 -9.24 -17.82 -1.47
N ARG A 55 -10.33 -17.32 -0.87
CA ARG A 55 -10.33 -16.06 -0.13
C ARG A 55 -10.34 -16.32 1.37
N PRO A 56 -9.45 -15.70 2.14
CA PRO A 56 -9.55 -15.72 3.60
C PRO A 56 -10.72 -14.86 4.07
N TYR A 57 -11.48 -15.37 5.05
CA TYR A 57 -12.60 -14.67 5.65
C TYR A 57 -12.59 -14.82 7.17
N MET A 58 -12.83 -13.73 7.89
CA MET A 58 -13.01 -13.75 9.34
C MET A 58 -14.49 -13.80 9.68
N VAL A 59 -14.93 -14.85 10.36
CA VAL A 59 -16.32 -15.05 10.79
C VAL A 59 -16.76 -13.88 11.67
N LYS A 60 -17.91 -13.29 11.31
CA LYS A 60 -18.54 -12.20 12.05
C LYS A 60 -19.76 -12.71 12.83
N ALA A 61 -20.27 -11.90 13.76
CA ALA A 61 -21.48 -12.22 14.49
C ALA A 61 -22.67 -12.45 13.53
N GLY A 62 -23.39 -13.56 13.73
CA GLY A 62 -24.52 -13.96 12.90
C GLY A 62 -24.18 -14.71 11.62
N ASP A 63 -22.90 -14.92 11.29
CA ASP A 63 -22.54 -15.72 10.12
C ASP A 63 -22.87 -17.21 10.31
N THR A 64 -23.36 -17.82 9.23
CA THR A 64 -23.53 -19.26 9.10
C THR A 64 -22.91 -19.74 7.79
N LEU A 65 -22.52 -21.00 7.68
CA LEU A 65 -21.97 -21.54 6.43
C LEU A 65 -22.92 -21.35 5.25
N ARG A 66 -24.24 -21.46 5.47
CA ARG A 66 -25.24 -21.22 4.43
C ARG A 66 -25.24 -19.77 3.93
N GLN A 67 -25.17 -18.80 4.85
CA GLN A 67 -25.12 -17.37 4.48
C GLN A 67 -23.82 -17.04 3.76
N LEU A 68 -22.69 -17.61 4.24
CA LEU A 68 -21.38 -17.42 3.60
C LEU A 68 -21.36 -18.05 2.20
N ALA A 69 -21.88 -19.28 2.03
CA ALA A 69 -21.97 -19.93 0.72
C ALA A 69 -22.76 -19.06 -0.27
N LYS A 70 -23.92 -18.53 0.16
CA LYS A 70 -24.71 -17.61 -0.67
C LYS A 70 -23.97 -16.31 -0.98
N ARG A 71 -23.35 -15.67 0.03
CA ARG A 71 -22.62 -14.39 -0.12
C ARG A 71 -21.44 -14.50 -1.10
N PHE A 72 -20.74 -15.62 -1.05
CA PHE A 72 -19.53 -15.85 -1.85
C PHE A 72 -19.79 -16.65 -3.13
N ASN A 73 -21.04 -16.84 -3.51
CA ASN A 73 -21.43 -17.63 -4.69
C ASN A 73 -20.69 -18.99 -4.77
N THR A 74 -20.76 -19.73 -3.69
CA THR A 74 -20.11 -21.05 -3.51
C THR A 74 -21.05 -22.02 -2.81
N THR A 75 -20.57 -23.20 -2.47
CA THR A 75 -21.35 -24.22 -1.73
C THR A 75 -20.78 -24.45 -0.34
N ILE A 76 -21.60 -24.99 0.56
CA ILE A 76 -21.14 -25.39 1.90
C ILE A 76 -20.04 -26.44 1.78
N GLU A 77 -20.21 -27.38 0.86
CA GLU A 77 -19.24 -28.47 0.59
C GLU A 77 -17.89 -27.92 0.16
N ALA A 78 -17.86 -26.92 -0.73
CA ALA A 78 -16.64 -26.25 -1.17
C ALA A 78 -15.94 -25.49 -0.03
N ILE A 79 -16.73 -24.85 0.86
CA ILE A 79 -16.16 -24.23 2.07
C ILE A 79 -15.56 -25.29 2.99
N LEU A 80 -16.25 -26.40 3.23
CA LEU A 80 -15.77 -27.48 4.08
C LEU A 80 -14.53 -28.16 3.50
N GLN A 81 -14.48 -28.38 2.19
CA GLN A 81 -13.28 -28.91 1.52
C GLN A 81 -12.05 -27.99 1.72
N ALA A 82 -12.25 -26.68 1.63
CA ALA A 82 -11.18 -25.71 1.87
C ALA A 82 -10.80 -25.60 3.37
N ASN A 83 -11.64 -26.11 4.28
CA ASN A 83 -11.47 -26.02 5.73
C ASN A 83 -11.73 -27.37 6.43
N PRO A 84 -10.94 -28.42 6.20
CA PRO A 84 -11.25 -29.80 6.63
C PRO A 84 -11.28 -30.00 8.15
N ARG A 85 -10.82 -29.02 8.93
CA ARG A 85 -10.75 -29.09 10.39
C ARG A 85 -11.82 -28.31 11.13
N ILE A 86 -12.76 -27.66 10.43
CA ILE A 86 -13.83 -26.90 11.09
C ILE A 86 -15.00 -27.80 11.49
N ASN A 87 -15.70 -27.41 12.57
CA ASN A 87 -16.98 -27.98 12.91
C ASN A 87 -18.09 -27.32 12.09
N PRO A 88 -18.80 -28.05 11.20
CA PRO A 88 -19.84 -27.44 10.36
C PRO A 88 -21.01 -26.82 11.12
N SER A 89 -21.25 -27.31 12.34
CA SER A 89 -22.38 -26.89 13.18
C SER A 89 -22.02 -25.71 14.09
N GLN A 90 -20.74 -25.28 14.13
CA GLN A 90 -20.31 -24.26 15.06
C GLN A 90 -19.19 -23.38 14.47
N LEU A 91 -19.53 -22.15 14.13
CA LEU A 91 -18.57 -21.12 13.77
C LEU A 91 -18.32 -20.20 14.95
N TYR A 92 -17.10 -19.80 15.15
CA TYR A 92 -16.71 -18.83 16.20
C TYR A 92 -16.42 -17.46 15.58
N ILE A 93 -16.87 -16.39 16.22
CA ILE A 93 -16.54 -15.02 15.81
C ILE A 93 -15.00 -14.86 15.85
N GLY A 94 -14.43 -14.33 14.77
CA GLY A 94 -12.99 -14.22 14.60
C GLY A 94 -12.31 -15.48 14.07
N GLN A 95 -13.05 -16.58 13.81
CA GLN A 95 -12.51 -17.77 13.17
C GLN A 95 -12.15 -17.45 11.71
N ARG A 96 -10.93 -17.81 11.28
CA ARG A 96 -10.52 -17.69 9.89
C ARG A 96 -11.03 -18.87 9.08
N LEU A 97 -11.73 -18.58 7.99
CA LEU A 97 -12.15 -19.55 6.97
C LEU A 97 -11.46 -19.27 5.65
N LEU A 98 -11.23 -20.32 4.87
CA LEU A 98 -10.84 -20.24 3.47
C LEU A 98 -12.10 -20.48 2.61
N ILE A 99 -12.48 -19.53 1.76
CA ILE A 99 -13.68 -19.62 0.95
C ILE A 99 -13.29 -19.72 -0.52
N SER A 100 -13.56 -20.89 -1.11
CA SER A 100 -13.43 -21.09 -2.54
C SER A 100 -14.58 -20.41 -3.26
N THR A 101 -14.29 -19.43 -4.13
CA THR A 101 -15.28 -18.58 -4.78
C THR A 101 -14.81 -18.07 -6.15
N PRO A 102 -15.71 -17.90 -7.13
CA PRO A 102 -15.40 -17.19 -8.37
C PRO A 102 -15.44 -15.67 -8.23
N LEU A 103 -15.92 -15.13 -7.10
CA LEU A 103 -16.10 -13.70 -6.89
C LEU A 103 -14.80 -13.03 -6.49
N LYS A 104 -14.41 -11.99 -7.23
CA LYS A 104 -13.31 -11.11 -6.83
C LYS A 104 -13.80 -10.11 -5.79
N PRO A 105 -12.98 -9.82 -4.75
CA PRO A 105 -13.27 -8.72 -3.82
C PRO A 105 -13.20 -7.37 -4.54
N GLN A 106 -14.03 -6.43 -4.10
CA GLN A 106 -13.98 -5.04 -4.56
C GLN A 106 -13.18 -4.22 -3.56
N ILE A 107 -12.25 -3.42 -4.07
CA ILE A 107 -11.43 -2.51 -3.26
C ILE A 107 -11.23 -1.17 -3.96
N GLU A 108 -10.95 -0.15 -3.19
CA GLU A 108 -10.45 1.14 -3.67
C GLU A 108 -8.94 1.21 -3.51
N THR A 109 -8.27 1.77 -4.49
CA THR A 109 -6.81 1.91 -4.48
C THR A 109 -6.40 3.36 -4.62
N LEU A 110 -5.33 3.74 -3.93
CA LEU A 110 -4.72 5.05 -4.08
C LEU A 110 -3.23 4.92 -4.38
N GLY A 111 -2.77 5.57 -5.44
CA GLY A 111 -1.34 5.67 -5.73
C GLY A 111 -0.79 7.06 -5.44
N PHE A 112 0.28 7.15 -4.66
CA PHE A 112 1.03 8.41 -4.52
C PHE A 112 1.90 8.61 -5.75
N ILE A 113 1.84 9.81 -6.36
CA ILE A 113 2.58 10.13 -7.57
C ILE A 113 3.28 11.48 -7.45
N ILE A 114 4.58 11.49 -7.72
CA ILE A 114 5.37 12.73 -7.77
C ILE A 114 5.39 13.20 -9.23
N PRO A 115 4.89 14.41 -9.55
CA PRO A 115 4.79 14.90 -10.90
C PRO A 115 6.13 15.49 -11.39
N TYR A 116 7.18 14.64 -11.50
CA TYR A 116 8.52 15.08 -11.91
C TYR A 116 8.52 15.74 -13.30
N SER A 117 7.86 15.10 -14.27
CA SER A 117 7.66 15.65 -15.61
C SER A 117 6.49 14.92 -16.30
N PRO A 118 5.78 15.55 -17.24
CA PRO A 118 4.75 14.88 -18.01
C PRO A 118 5.26 13.64 -18.76
N GLN A 119 6.47 13.70 -19.30
CA GLN A 119 7.09 12.62 -20.06
C GLN A 119 7.32 11.35 -19.24
N SER A 120 7.70 11.49 -17.98
CA SER A 120 7.94 10.36 -17.09
C SER A 120 6.66 9.90 -16.36
N THR A 121 5.72 10.81 -16.08
CA THR A 121 4.60 10.56 -15.18
C THR A 121 3.32 10.10 -15.91
N LEU A 122 2.99 10.70 -17.07
CA LEU A 122 1.76 10.35 -17.78
C LEU A 122 1.72 8.91 -18.30
N PRO A 123 2.82 8.30 -18.79
CA PRO A 123 2.80 6.88 -19.17
C PRO A 123 2.44 5.96 -18.00
N ILE A 124 2.87 6.28 -16.78
CA ILE A 124 2.54 5.51 -15.58
C ILE A 124 1.03 5.49 -15.36
N LEU A 125 0.38 6.66 -15.39
CA LEU A 125 -1.07 6.77 -15.22
C LEU A 125 -1.84 5.99 -16.28
N ARG A 126 -1.42 6.07 -17.55
CA ARG A 126 -2.06 5.34 -18.66
C ARG A 126 -1.94 3.82 -18.47
N THR A 127 -0.77 3.34 -18.07
CA THR A 127 -0.54 1.92 -17.82
C THR A 127 -1.36 1.40 -16.64
N LEU A 128 -1.52 2.21 -15.59
CA LEU A 128 -2.15 1.81 -14.34
C LEU A 128 -3.61 2.26 -14.21
N SER A 129 -4.22 2.81 -15.26
CA SER A 129 -5.57 3.39 -15.18
C SER A 129 -6.64 2.44 -14.63
N ASN A 130 -6.57 1.16 -14.96
CA ASN A 130 -7.51 0.14 -14.46
C ASN A 130 -7.18 -0.36 -13.04
N SER A 131 -6.09 0.11 -12.47
CA SER A 131 -5.57 -0.32 -11.16
C SER A 131 -5.72 0.76 -10.09
N LEU A 132 -6.29 1.92 -10.42
CA LEU A 132 -6.32 3.09 -9.54
C LEU A 132 -7.71 3.71 -9.46
N THR A 133 -8.25 3.83 -8.24
CA THR A 133 -9.42 4.65 -7.92
C THR A 133 -9.01 6.11 -7.77
N TYR A 134 -7.92 6.33 -7.02
CA TYR A 134 -7.38 7.66 -6.71
C TYR A 134 -5.90 7.74 -7.03
N ILE A 135 -5.45 8.96 -7.30
CA ILE A 135 -4.05 9.33 -7.13
C ILE A 135 -3.93 10.48 -6.11
N ALA A 136 -2.93 10.41 -5.24
CA ALA A 136 -2.52 11.55 -4.42
C ALA A 136 -1.31 12.22 -5.07
N VAL A 137 -1.50 13.45 -5.56
CA VAL A 137 -0.46 14.19 -6.28
C VAL A 137 0.45 14.89 -5.27
N VAL A 138 1.67 14.39 -5.14
CA VAL A 138 2.67 14.81 -4.13
C VAL A 138 3.31 16.13 -4.57
N SER A 139 2.62 17.25 -4.34
CA SER A 139 3.02 18.54 -4.91
C SER A 139 2.86 19.76 -3.98
N TYR A 140 2.32 19.60 -2.77
CA TYR A 140 2.02 20.79 -1.93
C TYR A 140 2.66 20.73 -0.56
N SER A 141 2.97 21.94 -0.04
CA SER A 141 3.34 22.20 1.34
C SER A 141 2.64 23.50 1.81
N PHE A 142 2.94 23.98 3.02
CA PHE A 142 2.34 25.20 3.56
C PHE A 142 3.35 26.05 4.34
N THR A 143 3.06 27.33 4.43
CA THR A 143 3.90 28.31 5.15
C THR A 143 3.63 28.26 6.66
N THR A 144 4.47 28.95 7.44
CA THR A 144 4.29 29.13 8.89
C THR A 144 2.99 29.84 9.28
N GLN A 145 2.36 30.58 8.35
CA GLN A 145 1.06 31.21 8.53
C GLN A 145 -0.10 30.35 7.98
N GLY A 146 0.17 29.11 7.55
CA GLY A 146 -0.85 28.17 7.06
C GLY A 146 -1.27 28.37 5.60
N TYR A 147 -0.56 29.12 4.78
CA TYR A 147 -0.91 29.23 3.36
C TYR A 147 -0.30 28.07 2.56
N ALA A 148 -1.16 27.26 1.94
CA ALA A 148 -0.71 26.20 1.04
C ALA A 148 -0.08 26.79 -0.23
N TYR A 149 0.96 26.10 -0.73
CA TYR A 149 1.64 26.44 -2.00
C TYR A 149 2.09 25.16 -2.73
N ALA A 150 2.17 25.26 -4.06
CA ALA A 150 2.64 24.15 -4.88
C ALA A 150 4.18 24.14 -4.93
N LEU A 151 4.75 22.94 -4.80
CA LEU A 151 6.18 22.66 -4.95
C LEU A 151 6.54 22.26 -6.39
N LEU A 152 5.63 21.59 -7.07
CA LEU A 152 5.79 21.07 -8.44
C LEU A 152 4.54 21.42 -9.26
N ASP A 153 4.70 21.48 -10.59
CA ASP A 153 3.57 21.61 -11.50
C ASP A 153 2.84 20.27 -11.66
N ASP A 154 1.58 20.26 -11.28
CA ASP A 154 0.71 19.09 -11.28
C ASP A 154 -0.37 19.13 -12.39
N THR A 155 -0.41 20.19 -13.19
CA THR A 155 -1.49 20.49 -14.14
C THR A 155 -1.78 19.34 -15.10
N GLU A 156 -0.73 18.80 -15.73
CA GLU A 156 -0.88 17.71 -16.71
C GLU A 156 -1.29 16.40 -16.04
N VAL A 157 -0.76 16.09 -14.85
CA VAL A 157 -1.07 14.89 -14.09
C VAL A 157 -2.53 14.87 -13.66
N VAL A 158 -3.03 16.01 -13.13
CA VAL A 158 -4.45 16.17 -12.74
C VAL A 158 -5.37 16.05 -13.95
N ARG A 159 -5.02 16.68 -15.07
CA ARG A 159 -5.82 16.62 -16.29
C ARG A 159 -5.89 15.20 -16.87
N GLU A 160 -4.75 14.50 -16.93
CA GLU A 160 -4.67 13.15 -17.48
C GLU A 160 -5.40 12.15 -16.62
N SER A 161 -5.23 12.21 -15.29
CA SER A 161 -5.93 11.30 -14.37
C SER A 161 -7.45 11.38 -14.54
N LYS A 162 -8.01 12.58 -14.64
CA LYS A 162 -9.44 12.78 -14.87
C LYS A 162 -9.92 12.17 -16.19
N LYS A 163 -9.14 12.29 -17.27
CA LYS A 163 -9.45 11.67 -18.57
C LYS A 163 -9.48 10.16 -18.48
N LEU A 164 -8.65 9.57 -17.62
CA LEU A 164 -8.54 8.15 -17.40
C LEU A 164 -9.57 7.61 -16.38
N GLY A 165 -10.42 8.48 -15.83
CA GLY A 165 -11.41 8.11 -14.81
C GLY A 165 -10.84 7.95 -13.41
N ILE A 166 -9.57 8.35 -13.19
CA ILE A 166 -8.91 8.31 -11.89
C ILE A 166 -9.18 9.63 -11.16
N THR A 167 -9.64 9.58 -9.92
CA THR A 167 -9.89 10.79 -9.12
C THR A 167 -8.59 11.33 -8.51
N PRO A 168 -8.13 12.54 -8.90
CA PRO A 168 -6.94 13.14 -8.29
C PRO A 168 -7.27 13.76 -6.94
N LEU A 169 -6.42 13.52 -5.93
CA LEU A 169 -6.43 14.17 -4.63
C LEU A 169 -5.20 15.08 -4.51
N LEU A 170 -5.41 16.32 -4.02
CA LEU A 170 -4.32 17.22 -3.68
C LEU A 170 -3.63 16.69 -2.44
N MET A 171 -2.35 16.30 -2.55
CA MET A 171 -1.59 15.86 -1.40
C MET A 171 -0.80 17.00 -0.79
N ILE A 172 -1.05 17.29 0.48
CA ILE A 172 -0.34 18.30 1.25
C ILE A 172 0.47 17.69 2.38
N ARG A 173 1.67 18.19 2.59
CA ARG A 173 2.62 17.73 3.59
C ARG A 173 3.20 18.91 4.38
N ASN A 174 3.58 18.68 5.63
CA ASN A 174 4.42 19.62 6.38
C ASN A 174 5.90 19.45 6.01
N PHE A 175 6.21 19.54 4.71
CA PHE A 175 7.51 19.22 4.15
C PHE A 175 8.25 20.47 3.71
N THR A 176 9.47 20.63 4.19
CA THR A 176 10.39 21.74 3.89
C THR A 176 11.63 21.23 3.15
N SER A 177 12.61 22.09 2.89
CA SER A 177 13.92 21.67 2.35
C SER A 177 14.69 20.74 3.28
N GLU A 178 14.37 20.75 4.57
CA GLU A 178 15.00 19.92 5.62
C GLU A 178 14.25 18.59 5.86
N GLY A 179 13.11 18.37 5.19
CA GLY A 179 12.23 17.22 5.39
C GLY A 179 10.91 17.59 6.08
N PHE A 180 10.30 16.63 6.77
CA PHE A 180 9.08 16.85 7.54
C PHE A 180 9.35 17.71 8.77
N ASP A 181 8.61 18.81 8.93
CA ASP A 181 8.76 19.77 10.02
C ASP A 181 7.59 19.69 11.02
N ALA A 182 7.88 19.10 12.18
CA ALA A 182 6.92 18.93 13.27
C ALA A 182 6.46 20.27 13.87
N GLU A 183 7.35 21.27 13.95
CA GLU A 183 7.03 22.60 14.51
C GLU A 183 6.12 23.38 13.58
N LEU A 184 6.37 23.31 12.28
CA LEU A 184 5.51 23.89 11.26
C LEU A 184 4.06 23.41 11.42
N ALA A 185 3.85 22.08 11.48
CA ALA A 185 2.53 21.49 11.70
C ALA A 185 1.94 21.92 13.05
N GLY A 186 2.74 21.81 14.13
CA GLY A 186 2.31 22.17 15.49
C GLY A 186 1.86 23.63 15.62
N ASN A 187 2.59 24.56 15.03
CA ASN A 187 2.31 25.99 15.07
C ASN A 187 1.05 26.35 14.29
N VAL A 188 0.90 25.77 13.08
CA VAL A 188 -0.28 26.02 12.24
C VAL A 188 -1.54 25.48 12.92
N PHE A 189 -1.49 24.25 13.46
CA PHE A 189 -2.67 23.68 14.11
C PHE A 189 -3.04 24.38 15.42
N ALA A 190 -2.07 24.90 16.18
CA ALA A 190 -2.33 25.65 17.41
C ALA A 190 -3.10 26.96 17.19
N ASN A 191 -2.92 27.61 16.03
CA ASN A 191 -3.47 28.93 15.76
C ASN A 191 -4.74 28.84 14.89
N PRO A 192 -5.92 29.27 15.37
CA PRO A 192 -7.17 29.21 14.62
C PRO A 192 -7.12 30.01 13.30
N VAL A 193 -6.36 31.10 13.23
CA VAL A 193 -6.20 31.91 12.01
C VAL A 193 -5.37 31.12 10.98
N TYR A 194 -4.29 30.46 11.41
CA TYR A 194 -3.43 29.72 10.51
C TYR A 194 -4.12 28.43 10.00
N ARG A 195 -4.90 27.75 10.84
CA ARG A 195 -5.76 26.64 10.38
C ARG A 195 -6.74 27.10 9.30
N ARG A 196 -7.40 28.26 9.50
CA ARG A 196 -8.32 28.83 8.51
C ARG A 196 -7.60 29.15 7.21
N ASN A 197 -6.44 29.80 7.27
CA ASN A 197 -5.62 30.07 6.08
C ASN A 197 -5.29 28.79 5.31
N LEU A 198 -4.98 27.70 6.02
CA LEU A 198 -4.67 26.42 5.40
C LEU A 198 -5.91 25.81 4.73
N VAL A 199 -7.05 25.79 5.43
CA VAL A 199 -8.33 25.32 4.86
C VAL A 199 -8.71 26.11 3.63
N ASP A 200 -8.69 27.45 3.70
CA ASP A 200 -9.11 28.33 2.60
C ASP A 200 -8.18 28.20 1.39
N SER A 201 -6.86 28.13 1.61
CA SER A 201 -5.90 27.98 0.52
C SER A 201 -5.97 26.57 -0.13
N LEU A 202 -6.19 25.50 0.65
CA LEU A 202 -6.42 24.16 0.11
C LEU A 202 -7.70 24.14 -0.74
N LEU A 203 -8.79 24.69 -0.22
CA LEU A 203 -10.06 24.71 -0.93
C LEU A 203 -9.98 25.52 -2.24
N ARG A 204 -9.20 26.62 -2.25
CA ARG A 204 -8.92 27.37 -3.47
C ARG A 204 -8.24 26.49 -4.52
N PHE A 205 -7.13 25.79 -4.18
CA PHE A 205 -6.45 24.90 -5.13
C PHE A 205 -7.32 23.73 -5.59
N VAL A 206 -8.11 23.14 -4.67
CA VAL A 206 -9.06 22.07 -5.00
C VAL A 206 -10.09 22.55 -6.03
N ASN A 207 -10.60 23.77 -5.89
CA ASN A 207 -11.56 24.34 -6.83
C ASN A 207 -10.91 24.74 -8.15
N GLU A 208 -9.79 25.46 -8.11
CA GLU A 208 -9.10 25.99 -9.31
C GLU A 208 -8.59 24.86 -10.22
N LYS A 209 -8.09 23.77 -9.64
CA LYS A 209 -7.53 22.62 -10.38
C LYS A 209 -8.50 21.44 -10.49
N GLU A 210 -9.69 21.55 -9.91
CA GLU A 210 -10.75 20.55 -9.94
C GLU A 210 -10.31 19.19 -9.37
N TYR A 211 -9.62 19.21 -8.23
CA TYR A 211 -9.32 18.00 -7.48
C TYR A 211 -10.59 17.39 -6.87
N GLY A 212 -10.66 16.06 -6.77
CA GLY A 212 -11.75 15.33 -6.12
C GLY A 212 -11.71 15.39 -4.59
N GLY A 213 -10.63 15.94 -4.01
CA GLY A 213 -10.46 16.05 -2.56
C GLY A 213 -9.02 16.35 -2.17
N VAL A 214 -8.72 16.08 -0.89
CA VAL A 214 -7.41 16.31 -0.29
C VAL A 214 -6.89 15.03 0.34
N SER A 215 -5.61 14.73 0.15
CA SER A 215 -4.84 13.72 0.88
C SER A 215 -3.89 14.43 1.84
N LEU A 216 -4.06 14.21 3.13
CA LEU A 216 -3.20 14.78 4.17
C LEU A 216 -2.08 13.80 4.51
N ASP A 217 -0.84 14.27 4.44
CA ASP A 217 0.35 13.55 4.87
C ASP A 217 1.17 14.43 5.81
N ILE A 218 0.62 14.66 6.98
CA ILE A 218 1.22 15.52 8.00
C ILE A 218 1.91 14.63 9.03
N GLU A 219 3.23 14.63 9.02
CA GLU A 219 4.02 13.74 9.85
C GLU A 219 4.60 14.43 11.09
N PHE A 220 4.89 13.61 12.11
CA PHE A 220 5.53 14.02 13.36
C PHE A 220 4.81 15.14 14.12
N ILE A 221 3.50 15.24 13.98
CA ILE A 221 2.68 16.24 14.69
C ILE A 221 2.98 16.14 16.20
N PRO A 222 3.33 17.26 16.88
CA PRO A 222 3.57 17.21 18.31
C PRO A 222 2.37 16.63 19.07
N PRO A 223 2.56 15.67 19.98
CA PRO A 223 1.47 15.00 20.70
C PRO A 223 0.52 15.97 21.42
N ALA A 224 1.04 17.08 21.91
CA ALA A 224 0.24 18.15 22.53
C ALA A 224 -0.75 18.82 21.56
N ARG A 225 -0.64 18.59 20.25
CA ARG A 225 -1.52 19.13 19.21
C ARG A 225 -2.57 18.15 18.70
N ARG A 226 -2.72 17.01 19.37
CA ARG A 226 -3.70 15.97 19.00
C ARG A 226 -5.13 16.50 18.82
N ARG A 227 -5.57 17.37 19.75
CA ARG A 227 -6.92 17.97 19.70
C ARG A 227 -7.06 18.99 18.58
N GLU A 228 -6.06 19.85 18.44
CA GLU A 228 -6.04 20.88 17.39
C GLU A 228 -5.95 20.26 16.01
N PHE A 229 -5.25 19.14 15.86
CA PHE A 229 -5.25 18.38 14.60
C PHE A 229 -6.64 17.83 14.27
N ASN A 230 -7.34 17.22 15.24
CA ASN A 230 -8.73 16.79 15.03
C ASN A 230 -9.66 17.97 14.71
N THR A 231 -9.44 19.13 15.33
CA THR A 231 -10.19 20.37 14.99
C THR A 231 -9.95 20.78 13.55
N PHE A 232 -8.69 20.79 13.09
CA PHE A 232 -8.34 21.08 11.69
C PHE A 232 -9.00 20.09 10.72
N LEU A 233 -9.02 18.79 11.04
CA LEU A 233 -9.69 17.79 10.19
C LEU A 233 -11.19 18.06 10.05
N ASN A 234 -11.87 18.44 11.14
CA ASN A 234 -13.28 18.81 11.10
C ASN A 234 -13.51 20.08 10.26
N GLU A 235 -12.70 21.12 10.46
CA GLU A 235 -12.77 22.37 9.69
C GLU A 235 -12.57 22.09 8.19
N LEU A 236 -11.57 21.28 7.84
CA LEU A 236 -11.28 20.92 6.45
C LEU A 236 -12.39 20.05 5.83
N LYS A 237 -12.87 19.01 6.55
CA LYS A 237 -13.96 18.16 6.04
C LYS A 237 -15.24 18.95 5.82
N ALA A 238 -15.59 19.88 6.71
CA ALA A 238 -16.75 20.74 6.54
C ALA A 238 -16.61 21.62 5.28
N ALA A 239 -15.41 22.17 5.00
CA ALA A 239 -15.13 22.98 3.83
C ALA A 239 -15.12 22.17 2.53
N LEU A 240 -14.65 20.93 2.55
CA LEU A 240 -14.63 20.02 1.39
C LEU A 240 -16.03 19.54 0.99
N GLY A 241 -16.98 19.49 1.93
CA GLY A 241 -18.33 18.98 1.67
C GLY A 241 -18.32 17.50 1.25
N SER A 242 -18.80 17.20 0.04
CA SER A 242 -18.87 15.84 -0.52
C SER A 242 -17.52 15.33 -1.09
N ARG A 243 -16.51 16.20 -1.18
CA ARG A 243 -15.18 15.81 -1.66
C ARG A 243 -14.46 14.94 -0.64
N ILE A 244 -13.53 14.13 -1.11
CA ILE A 244 -12.79 13.16 -0.30
C ILE A 244 -11.81 13.86 0.63
N LEU A 245 -11.87 13.52 1.91
CA LEU A 245 -10.81 13.74 2.88
C LEU A 245 -10.11 12.41 3.16
N HIS A 246 -8.93 12.24 2.60
CA HIS A 246 -8.04 11.11 2.80
C HIS A 246 -6.95 11.51 3.79
N VAL A 247 -6.71 10.72 4.83
CA VAL A 247 -5.75 11.03 5.89
C VAL A 247 -4.75 9.90 6.07
N ASN A 248 -3.47 10.18 5.85
CA ASN A 248 -2.39 9.25 6.20
C ASN A 248 -2.10 9.33 7.70
N VAL A 249 -1.95 8.17 8.33
CA VAL A 249 -1.62 8.08 9.76
C VAL A 249 -0.45 7.11 9.97
N HIS A 250 0.47 7.46 10.86
CA HIS A 250 1.53 6.54 11.26
C HIS A 250 0.96 5.26 11.88
N ALA A 251 1.59 4.14 11.57
CA ALA A 251 1.23 2.83 12.09
C ALA A 251 1.43 2.75 13.61
N LYS A 252 0.46 2.20 14.32
CA LYS A 252 0.54 1.89 15.74
C LYS A 252 -0.36 0.72 16.12
N THR A 253 -0.01 0.02 17.20
CA THR A 253 -0.72 -1.17 17.70
C THR A 253 -1.51 -0.90 18.97
N GLU A 254 -1.37 0.29 19.54
CA GLU A 254 -2.06 0.78 20.74
C GLU A 254 -2.08 2.31 20.75
N ASP A 255 -2.84 2.93 21.64
CA ASP A 255 -2.81 4.39 21.79
C ASP A 255 -1.64 4.82 22.68
N LEU A 256 -0.76 5.63 22.11
CA LEU A 256 0.44 6.16 22.76
C LEU A 256 0.42 7.70 22.72
N PRO A 257 -0.48 8.36 23.49
CA PRO A 257 -0.78 9.79 23.30
C PRO A 257 0.38 10.74 23.60
N THR A 258 1.45 10.26 24.23
CA THR A 258 2.67 11.06 24.50
C THR A 258 3.83 10.73 23.55
N ASN A 259 3.69 9.74 22.70
CA ASN A 259 4.73 9.36 21.77
C ASN A 259 4.91 10.45 20.69
N ARG A 260 6.16 10.86 20.46
CA ARG A 260 6.50 11.97 19.56
C ARG A 260 6.16 11.71 18.08
N ILE A 261 6.02 10.44 17.68
CA ILE A 261 5.75 10.05 16.28
C ILE A 261 4.25 9.79 16.09
N VAL A 262 3.64 8.98 16.95
CA VAL A 262 2.27 8.47 16.76
C VAL A 262 1.24 9.11 17.67
N GLY A 263 1.65 9.91 18.65
CA GLY A 263 0.79 10.37 19.73
C GLY A 263 -0.33 11.31 19.30
N ALA A 264 -0.11 12.11 18.26
CA ALA A 264 -1.11 13.02 17.74
C ALA A 264 -2.25 12.35 16.94
N TYR A 265 -2.06 11.11 16.48
CA TYR A 265 -3.05 10.43 15.62
C TYR A 265 -4.08 9.69 16.51
N ASP A 266 -5.21 10.34 16.73
CA ASP A 266 -6.38 9.73 17.37
C ASP A 266 -7.19 8.94 16.33
N TYR A 267 -6.93 7.64 16.22
CA TYR A 267 -7.57 6.80 15.20
C TYR A 267 -9.10 6.84 15.23
N GLN A 268 -9.67 6.86 16.45
CA GLN A 268 -11.13 6.91 16.61
C GLN A 268 -11.71 8.23 16.07
N SER A 269 -11.12 9.37 16.47
CA SER A 269 -11.56 10.69 16.01
C SER A 269 -11.30 10.88 14.53
N ILE A 270 -10.13 10.48 14.02
CA ILE A 270 -9.77 10.59 12.61
C ILE A 270 -10.72 9.74 11.76
N GLY A 271 -11.00 8.49 12.16
CA GLY A 271 -11.91 7.58 11.46
C GLY A 271 -13.37 8.06 11.44
N ALA A 272 -13.79 8.84 12.45
CA ALA A 272 -15.12 9.46 12.47
C ALA A 272 -15.21 10.63 11.46
N ILE A 273 -14.13 11.37 11.23
CA ILE A 273 -14.08 12.60 10.42
C ILE A 273 -13.75 12.30 8.94
N ALA A 274 -12.69 11.53 8.70
CA ALA A 274 -12.18 11.25 7.37
C ALA A 274 -13.09 10.30 6.57
N ASP A 275 -13.08 10.43 5.25
CA ASP A 275 -13.71 9.46 4.35
C ASP A 275 -12.84 8.22 4.20
N VAL A 276 -11.52 8.41 4.11
CA VAL A 276 -10.51 7.36 3.99
C VAL A 276 -9.38 7.60 4.97
N VAL A 277 -8.99 6.56 5.70
CA VAL A 277 -7.82 6.56 6.59
C VAL A 277 -6.80 5.56 6.06
N ALA A 278 -5.67 6.07 5.57
CA ALA A 278 -4.56 5.26 5.11
C ALA A 278 -3.54 5.06 6.25
N VAL A 279 -3.41 3.83 6.69
CA VAL A 279 -2.42 3.49 7.72
C VAL A 279 -1.09 3.16 7.03
N MET A 280 -0.03 3.87 7.41
CA MET A 280 1.31 3.70 6.83
C MET A 280 1.98 2.42 7.35
N THR A 281 1.57 1.28 6.84
CA THR A 281 2.11 -0.06 7.15
C THR A 281 3.40 -0.35 6.37
N ILE A 282 4.26 0.63 6.26
CA ILE A 282 5.55 0.62 5.57
C ILE A 282 6.64 1.18 6.49
N ASP A 283 7.89 1.06 6.08
CA ASP A 283 9.06 1.58 6.81
C ASP A 283 9.25 1.01 8.23
N TYR A 284 8.87 -0.27 8.45
CA TYR A 284 9.32 -1.01 9.63
C TYR A 284 10.84 -1.15 9.60
N GLY A 285 11.41 -1.64 8.49
CA GLY A 285 12.79 -1.43 8.11
C GLY A 285 12.91 -0.09 7.40
N TYR A 286 13.74 0.81 7.91
CA TYR A 286 13.84 2.20 7.46
C TYR A 286 15.31 2.60 7.19
N PRO A 287 15.55 3.64 6.37
CA PRO A 287 16.90 4.09 6.05
C PRO A 287 17.71 4.49 7.29
N GLY A 288 18.95 4.00 7.37
CA GLY A 288 19.85 4.24 8.49
C GLY A 288 19.58 3.38 9.72
N GLY A 289 18.47 2.66 9.76
CA GLY A 289 18.19 1.63 10.76
C GLY A 289 18.85 0.29 10.42
N PRO A 290 18.70 -0.74 11.26
CA PRO A 290 19.19 -2.07 10.95
C PRO A 290 18.41 -2.69 9.76
N PRO A 291 19.05 -3.56 8.94
CA PRO A 291 18.37 -4.25 7.86
C PRO A 291 17.17 -5.06 8.36
N ASN A 292 15.97 -4.66 7.95
CA ASN A 292 14.71 -5.30 8.31
C ASN A 292 13.73 -5.30 7.13
N PRO A 293 12.71 -6.19 7.10
CA PRO A 293 11.63 -6.10 6.12
C PRO A 293 10.96 -4.73 6.15
N VAL A 294 10.61 -4.18 4.98
CA VAL A 294 9.96 -2.86 4.88
C VAL A 294 8.54 -2.89 5.45
N ALA A 295 7.82 -4.00 5.22
CA ALA A 295 6.43 -4.16 5.67
C ALA A 295 6.17 -5.61 6.13
N PRO A 296 6.70 -6.05 7.29
CA PRO A 296 6.53 -7.42 7.74
C PRO A 296 5.08 -7.73 8.08
N LEU A 297 4.58 -8.86 7.59
CA LEU A 297 3.17 -9.25 7.68
C LEU A 297 2.66 -9.34 9.13
N TRP A 298 3.45 -9.87 10.05
CA TRP A 298 3.07 -9.97 11.46
C TRP A 298 2.81 -8.61 12.11
N TRP A 299 3.59 -7.59 11.74
CA TRP A 299 3.43 -6.21 12.21
C TRP A 299 2.20 -5.55 11.56
N MET A 300 2.03 -5.71 10.25
CA MET A 300 0.83 -5.23 9.53
C MET A 300 -0.44 -5.83 10.13
N TYR A 301 -0.43 -7.11 10.48
CA TYR A 301 -1.57 -7.78 11.13
C TYR A 301 -1.96 -7.13 12.47
N GLN A 302 -0.97 -6.83 13.32
CA GLN A 302 -1.21 -6.15 14.61
C GLN A 302 -1.81 -4.76 14.41
N ILE A 303 -1.27 -3.99 13.45
CA ILE A 303 -1.76 -2.65 13.11
C ILE A 303 -3.19 -2.69 12.59
N VAL A 304 -3.47 -3.56 11.61
CA VAL A 304 -4.81 -3.69 11.02
C VAL A 304 -5.84 -4.07 12.09
N ARG A 305 -5.49 -4.99 12.98
CA ARG A 305 -6.35 -5.39 14.09
C ARG A 305 -6.66 -4.22 15.02
N TYR A 306 -5.67 -3.41 15.33
CA TYR A 306 -5.86 -2.21 16.15
C TYR A 306 -6.67 -1.15 15.40
N ALA A 307 -6.32 -0.82 14.17
CA ALA A 307 -7.01 0.18 13.37
C ALA A 307 -8.50 -0.15 13.19
N THR A 308 -8.83 -1.40 12.83
CA THR A 308 -10.22 -1.84 12.62
C THR A 308 -11.02 -2.02 13.91
N SER A 309 -10.39 -1.98 15.08
CA SER A 309 -11.10 -1.90 16.36
C SER A 309 -11.65 -0.50 16.67
N LEU A 310 -11.14 0.53 15.98
CA LEU A 310 -11.47 1.94 16.21
C LEU A 310 -12.10 2.63 14.99
N ILE A 311 -11.79 2.15 13.80
CA ILE A 311 -12.21 2.72 12.52
C ILE A 311 -13.01 1.66 11.76
N ASP A 312 -14.11 2.05 11.10
CA ASP A 312 -14.81 1.14 10.18
C ASP A 312 -13.83 0.61 9.13
N SER A 313 -13.75 -0.71 9.00
CA SER A 313 -12.83 -1.34 8.05
C SER A 313 -13.03 -0.87 6.61
N ARG A 314 -14.25 -0.44 6.26
CA ARG A 314 -14.58 0.12 4.95
C ARG A 314 -14.11 1.56 4.72
N LYS A 315 -13.42 2.14 5.69
CA LYS A 315 -12.70 3.42 5.58
C LYS A 315 -11.18 3.24 5.65
N VAL A 316 -10.69 2.04 5.97
CA VAL A 316 -9.26 1.77 6.18
C VAL A 316 -8.61 1.30 4.89
N GLN A 317 -7.56 1.99 4.48
CA GLN A 317 -6.57 1.51 3.53
C GLN A 317 -5.25 1.23 4.27
N ILE A 318 -4.47 0.28 3.77
CA ILE A 318 -3.11 0.00 4.27
C ILE A 318 -2.08 0.27 3.18
N ALA A 319 -0.92 0.78 3.56
CA ALA A 319 0.13 1.13 2.62
C ALA A 319 0.94 -0.10 2.21
N PHE A 320 1.17 -0.25 0.90
CA PHE A 320 2.10 -1.21 0.32
C PHE A 320 3.31 -0.49 -0.26
N PRO A 321 4.54 -0.92 0.08
CA PRO A 321 5.72 -0.35 -0.53
C PRO A 321 5.90 -0.88 -1.96
N LEU A 322 6.17 0.03 -2.92
CA LEU A 322 6.64 -0.34 -4.26
C LEU A 322 8.17 -0.29 -4.33
N TYR A 323 8.82 -0.38 -3.17
CA TYR A 323 10.26 -0.26 -3.00
C TYR A 323 10.77 -1.30 -2.00
N GLY A 324 12.08 -1.45 -2.03
CA GLY A 324 12.88 -2.12 -1.03
C GLY A 324 14.06 -1.26 -0.65
N TYR A 325 14.82 -1.71 0.30
CA TYR A 325 16.04 -1.05 0.72
C TYR A 325 17.24 -1.98 0.63
N ASP A 326 18.36 -1.42 0.18
CA ASP A 326 19.68 -2.02 0.12
C ASP A 326 20.53 -1.37 1.21
N TRP A 327 20.85 -2.10 2.27
CA TRP A 327 21.71 -1.65 3.37
C TRP A 327 23.13 -2.14 3.17
N ARG A 328 24.09 -1.23 3.23
CA ARG A 328 25.48 -1.58 3.46
C ARG A 328 25.64 -1.96 4.94
N VAL A 329 26.08 -3.20 5.20
CA VAL A 329 26.05 -3.79 6.55
C VAL A 329 26.95 -3.07 7.55
N ILE A 330 28.07 -2.50 7.10
CA ILE A 330 29.08 -1.92 7.99
C ILE A 330 28.61 -0.65 8.72
N ASP A 331 27.69 0.13 8.13
CA ASP A 331 27.28 1.43 8.66
C ASP A 331 25.79 1.74 8.47
N ASN A 332 25.02 0.77 7.98
CA ASN A 332 23.60 0.89 7.64
C ASN A 332 23.29 2.01 6.62
N THR A 333 24.27 2.46 5.84
CA THR A 333 24.00 3.34 4.71
C THR A 333 23.00 2.64 3.78
N THR A 334 21.93 3.33 3.45
CA THR A 334 20.76 2.71 2.80
C THR A 334 20.44 3.37 1.47
N THR A 335 20.19 2.55 0.44
CA THR A 335 19.71 3.00 -0.87
C THR A 335 18.33 2.41 -1.13
N ALA A 336 17.38 3.25 -1.52
CA ALA A 336 16.06 2.79 -1.94
C ALA A 336 16.12 2.27 -3.38
N LEU A 337 15.45 1.13 -3.62
CA LEU A 337 15.31 0.49 -4.93
C LEU A 337 13.81 0.30 -5.22
N SER A 338 13.38 0.38 -6.49
CA SER A 338 12.07 -0.14 -6.82
C SER A 338 12.03 -1.66 -6.57
N VAL A 339 10.85 -2.22 -6.35
CA VAL A 339 10.68 -3.69 -6.21
C VAL A 339 11.31 -4.42 -7.38
N ASN A 340 11.03 -3.97 -8.62
CA ASN A 340 11.63 -4.55 -9.80
C ASN A 340 13.16 -4.33 -9.88
N GLY A 341 13.64 -3.20 -9.39
CA GLY A 341 15.06 -2.90 -9.28
C GLY A 341 15.79 -3.85 -8.35
N ALA A 342 15.22 -4.10 -7.16
CA ALA A 342 15.77 -5.04 -6.18
C ALA A 342 15.81 -6.48 -6.72
N GLN A 343 14.73 -6.93 -7.38
CA GLN A 343 14.68 -8.24 -8.06
C GLN A 343 15.79 -8.35 -9.12
N ASN A 344 15.92 -7.36 -9.99
CA ASN A 344 16.87 -7.38 -11.08
C ASN A 344 18.32 -7.23 -10.59
N GLN A 345 18.54 -6.53 -9.50
CA GLN A 345 19.83 -6.48 -8.82
C GLN A 345 20.26 -7.86 -8.29
N ALA A 346 19.34 -8.63 -7.67
CA ALA A 346 19.63 -10.00 -7.24
C ALA A 346 20.03 -10.89 -8.43
N ILE A 347 19.30 -10.79 -9.55
CA ILE A 347 19.61 -11.50 -10.79
C ILE A 347 21.01 -11.13 -11.30
N SER A 348 21.34 -9.84 -11.34
CA SER A 348 22.62 -9.35 -11.80
C SER A 348 23.79 -9.75 -10.89
N ALA A 349 23.55 -9.79 -9.57
CA ALA A 349 24.51 -10.26 -8.58
C ALA A 349 24.60 -11.79 -8.50
N ASN A 350 23.76 -12.50 -9.25
CA ASN A 350 23.65 -13.97 -9.25
C ASN A 350 23.56 -14.55 -7.82
N THR A 351 22.75 -13.93 -6.96
CA THR A 351 22.54 -14.34 -5.57
C THR A 351 21.20 -14.99 -5.36
N VAL A 352 21.07 -15.83 -4.36
CA VAL A 352 19.81 -16.53 -4.03
C VAL A 352 18.87 -15.55 -3.33
N ILE A 353 17.61 -15.51 -3.77
CA ILE A 353 16.56 -14.80 -3.04
C ILE A 353 15.96 -15.73 -2.00
N GLU A 354 16.10 -15.37 -0.74
CA GLU A 354 15.47 -16.06 0.37
C GLU A 354 14.11 -15.45 0.71
N PHE A 355 13.28 -16.20 1.43
CA PHE A 355 11.96 -15.72 1.85
C PHE A 355 11.77 -15.98 3.35
N ASN A 356 11.59 -14.90 4.10
CA ASN A 356 11.26 -14.99 5.52
C ASN A 356 9.77 -15.27 5.68
N GLN A 357 9.43 -16.48 6.12
CA GLN A 357 8.04 -16.94 6.26
C GLN A 357 7.23 -16.13 7.30
N VAL A 358 7.87 -15.68 8.39
CA VAL A 358 7.20 -14.94 9.46
C VAL A 358 6.88 -13.50 9.03
N ALA A 359 7.85 -12.86 8.37
CA ALA A 359 7.67 -11.51 7.83
C ALA A 359 6.89 -11.53 6.50
N ALA A 360 6.77 -12.69 5.84
CA ALA A 360 6.28 -12.82 4.48
C ALA A 360 6.97 -11.83 3.54
N SER A 361 8.29 -11.78 3.58
CA SER A 361 9.09 -10.82 2.80
C SER A 361 10.33 -11.48 2.20
N PRO A 362 10.64 -11.24 0.92
CA PRO A 362 11.86 -11.68 0.29
C PRO A 362 13.05 -10.81 0.71
N TRP A 363 14.21 -11.43 0.74
CA TRP A 363 15.47 -10.77 1.01
C TRP A 363 16.62 -11.50 0.36
N TYR A 364 17.75 -10.80 0.19
CA TYR A 364 19.00 -11.43 -0.23
C TYR A 364 20.20 -10.68 0.32
N ARG A 365 21.36 -11.36 0.26
CA ARG A 365 22.66 -10.82 0.62
C ARG A 365 23.58 -10.91 -0.58
N TYR A 366 24.38 -9.88 -0.80
CA TYR A 366 25.37 -9.86 -1.85
C TYR A 366 26.59 -9.05 -1.44
N TRP A 367 27.66 -9.19 -2.20
CA TRP A 367 28.89 -8.43 -2.02
C TRP A 367 29.05 -7.49 -3.20
N LYS A 368 29.33 -6.24 -2.92
CA LYS A 368 29.77 -5.25 -3.91
C LYS A 368 31.20 -4.86 -3.55
N ASP A 369 32.15 -5.29 -4.38
CA ASP A 369 33.57 -5.24 -4.07
C ASP A 369 33.87 -5.94 -2.72
N THR A 370 34.26 -5.19 -1.70
CA THR A 370 34.52 -5.70 -0.34
C THR A 370 33.41 -5.41 0.66
N GLU A 371 32.34 -4.77 0.21
CA GLU A 371 31.22 -4.36 1.07
C GLU A 371 30.10 -5.39 1.06
N GLU A 372 29.65 -5.78 2.23
CA GLU A 372 28.50 -6.66 2.40
C GLU A 372 27.21 -5.85 2.40
N HIS A 373 26.22 -6.32 1.64
CA HIS A 373 24.92 -5.72 1.49
C HIS A 373 23.79 -6.70 1.83
N ILE A 374 22.74 -6.20 2.46
CA ILE A 374 21.48 -6.90 2.69
C ILE A 374 20.34 -6.10 2.07
N VAL A 375 19.51 -6.77 1.28
CA VAL A 375 18.36 -6.16 0.62
C VAL A 375 17.07 -6.82 1.10
N TRP A 376 16.11 -6.01 1.55
CA TRP A 376 14.73 -6.41 1.79
C TRP A 376 13.81 -5.70 0.81
N PHE A 377 12.87 -6.43 0.23
CA PHE A 377 11.96 -5.89 -0.78
C PHE A 377 10.62 -6.65 -0.78
N GLU A 378 9.80 -6.44 -1.80
CA GLU A 378 8.54 -7.16 -1.99
C GLU A 378 8.58 -8.00 -3.27
N ASP A 379 7.89 -9.14 -3.28
CA ASP A 379 7.62 -9.94 -4.48
C ASP A 379 6.18 -10.45 -4.49
N ILE A 380 5.84 -11.25 -5.48
CA ILE A 380 4.49 -11.79 -5.62
C ILE A 380 4.01 -12.57 -4.38
N ARG A 381 4.90 -13.26 -3.66
CA ARG A 381 4.58 -14.00 -2.43
C ARG A 381 4.15 -13.04 -1.31
N SER A 382 4.91 -11.98 -1.13
CA SER A 382 4.66 -10.99 -0.09
C SER A 382 3.42 -10.14 -0.39
N TYR A 383 3.22 -9.74 -1.66
CA TYR A 383 1.99 -9.05 -2.06
C TYR A 383 0.76 -9.92 -1.87
N GLN A 384 0.80 -11.20 -2.23
CA GLN A 384 -0.31 -12.12 -2.01
C GLN A 384 -0.75 -12.15 -0.55
N GLU A 385 0.19 -12.29 0.39
CA GLU A 385 -0.15 -12.34 1.82
C GLU A 385 -0.71 -10.99 2.33
N LYS A 386 -0.20 -9.89 1.84
CA LYS A 386 -0.70 -8.55 2.19
C LYS A 386 -2.10 -8.29 1.62
N TYR A 387 -2.38 -8.73 0.39
CA TYR A 387 -3.74 -8.67 -0.17
C TYR A 387 -4.71 -9.62 0.55
N ASN A 388 -4.25 -10.79 1.00
CA ASN A 388 -5.03 -11.69 1.84
C ASN A 388 -5.45 -10.99 3.15
N LEU A 389 -4.58 -10.14 3.72
CA LEU A 389 -4.91 -9.35 4.91
C LEU A 389 -6.03 -8.31 4.61
N VAL A 390 -5.95 -7.63 3.45
CA VAL A 390 -7.01 -6.69 3.00
C VAL A 390 -8.34 -7.39 2.89
N ASP A 391 -8.40 -8.53 2.24
CA ASP A 391 -9.64 -9.30 2.05
C ASP A 391 -10.16 -9.89 3.36
N GLN A 392 -9.27 -10.44 4.18
CA GLN A 392 -9.60 -11.03 5.48
C GLN A 392 -10.31 -10.04 6.42
N TYR A 393 -9.82 -8.81 6.49
CA TYR A 393 -10.41 -7.75 7.32
C TYR A 393 -11.49 -6.95 6.59
N GLN A 394 -11.70 -7.21 5.29
CA GLN A 394 -12.63 -6.47 4.44
C GLN A 394 -12.35 -4.97 4.49
N LEU A 395 -11.09 -4.62 4.35
CA LEU A 395 -10.66 -3.23 4.30
C LEU A 395 -11.22 -2.54 3.06
N LEU A 396 -11.26 -1.20 3.08
CA LEU A 396 -11.58 -0.41 1.88
C LEU A 396 -10.62 -0.74 0.75
N GLY A 397 -9.33 -0.89 1.05
CA GLY A 397 -8.34 -1.22 0.05
C GLY A 397 -6.89 -0.92 0.45
N VAL A 398 -6.13 -0.41 -0.52
CA VAL A 398 -4.68 -0.21 -0.36
C VAL A 398 -4.22 1.14 -0.90
N THR A 399 -3.12 1.65 -0.33
CA THR A 399 -2.34 2.73 -0.90
C THR A 399 -0.96 2.25 -1.34
N TYR A 400 -0.36 2.90 -2.33
CA TYR A 400 0.94 2.51 -2.88
C TYR A 400 1.93 3.68 -2.81
N TRP A 401 3.00 3.50 -2.04
CA TRP A 401 4.13 4.43 -2.04
C TRP A 401 5.27 3.84 -2.87
N GLN A 402 5.63 4.39 -4.04
CA GLN A 402 4.94 5.35 -4.86
C GLN A 402 4.94 4.90 -6.34
N LEU A 403 4.02 5.41 -7.15
CA LEU A 403 3.78 4.95 -8.53
C LEU A 403 4.96 5.15 -9.48
N ASN A 404 5.89 6.07 -9.19
CA ASN A 404 7.11 6.25 -9.98
C ASN A 404 8.10 5.08 -9.87
N LEU A 405 7.79 4.07 -9.01
CA LEU A 405 8.61 2.89 -8.77
C LEU A 405 7.97 1.65 -9.41
N ALA A 406 8.76 0.88 -10.16
CA ALA A 406 8.24 -0.28 -10.89
C ALA A 406 8.01 -1.50 -9.97
N ALA A 407 6.79 -2.04 -10.03
CA ALA A 407 6.38 -3.25 -9.32
C ALA A 407 5.39 -4.07 -10.17
N PRO A 408 5.80 -4.64 -11.32
CA PRO A 408 4.90 -5.25 -12.30
C PRO A 408 4.07 -6.39 -11.72
N GLN A 409 4.64 -7.26 -10.89
CA GLN A 409 3.93 -8.37 -10.24
C GLN A 409 2.74 -7.88 -9.40
N ASN A 410 2.87 -6.75 -8.69
CA ASN A 410 1.77 -6.17 -7.89
C ASN A 410 0.55 -5.86 -8.77
N TRP A 411 0.76 -5.20 -9.89
CA TRP A 411 -0.35 -4.76 -10.76
C TRP A 411 -1.05 -5.92 -11.44
N VAL A 412 -0.28 -6.92 -11.89
CA VAL A 412 -0.84 -8.13 -12.49
C VAL A 412 -1.66 -8.91 -11.45
N TYR A 413 -1.15 -9.04 -10.22
CA TYR A 413 -1.88 -9.70 -9.13
C TYR A 413 -3.19 -8.96 -8.82
N LEU A 414 -3.12 -7.65 -8.59
CA LEU A 414 -4.28 -6.81 -8.30
C LEU A 414 -5.39 -7.01 -9.35
N ASN A 415 -5.08 -6.81 -10.63
CA ASN A 415 -6.06 -6.85 -11.72
C ASN A 415 -6.66 -8.26 -11.92
N ASN A 416 -5.91 -9.31 -11.59
CA ASN A 416 -6.41 -10.67 -11.71
C ASN A 416 -7.25 -11.13 -10.52
N HIS A 417 -7.07 -10.54 -9.33
CA HIS A 417 -7.68 -11.04 -8.09
C HIS A 417 -8.70 -10.07 -7.47
N PHE A 418 -8.70 -8.81 -7.88
CA PHE A 418 -9.59 -7.78 -7.34
C PHE A 418 -10.32 -7.04 -8.44
N ILE A 419 -11.42 -6.40 -8.06
CA ILE A 419 -12.11 -5.37 -8.85
C ILE A 419 -11.76 -4.04 -8.18
N VAL A 420 -11.09 -3.16 -8.90
CA VAL A 420 -10.83 -1.79 -8.47
C VAL A 420 -12.02 -0.93 -8.85
N THR A 421 -12.58 -0.21 -7.89
CA THR A 421 -13.83 0.57 -8.02
C THR A 421 -13.59 2.06 -7.87
#